data_f39e700858c67c92d490ae71131c8b11
#
_entry.id   f39e700858c67c92d490ae71131c8b11
#
_cell.length_a   1.000
_cell.length_b   1.000
_cell.length_c   1.000
_cell.angle_alpha   90.00
_cell.angle_beta   90.00
_cell.angle_gamma   90.00
#
_symmetry.space_group_name_H-M   'P 1'
#
loop_
_entity.id
_entity.type
_entity.pdbx_description
1 polymer ?
#
loop_
_entity_poly.entity_id
_entity_poly.type
_entity_poly.pdbx_seq_one_letter_code
_entity_poly.pdbx_strand_id
1 'polypeptide(L)'
;MSLTISSDALTRKVAALFEKCGSTASEAQQVAANLVLANLSGHDSHGVGMAARYVDAVLEGNLQPDATVKIQTDHGMMLGLDGCNGYGQTVGVQAMELAFERVAQHGCCIFSLADAHHLGRIGHYAEMAVERGLISLHFVSVWSRALVAPFGGSDARFGTNPCCIGIPLGWGDNTREPFVLDFATSRVAQGKMRVAHNEGRLAEPGTLIDEHGHPTLNPGVVVVPQSNGKTGALLPFGEHKGFGMAVACELLAGALSGGGTWHHTHDGRRAVINNMLSIVIDPARLGHQAFFAQEALDFIDWMRQSPAAPGTEGMMLAGEPERLARAQRLRDGIVIDDASWKELQDCERKLGLAG
;
A
#
# COMPACT_ATOMS: atom_id res chain seq x y z
N MET A 1 -2.84 -8.75 26.02
CA MET A 1 -2.67 -10.10 25.41
C MET A 1 -3.05 -9.99 23.96
N SER A 2 -2.22 -10.44 23.04
CA SER A 2 -2.55 -10.47 21.61
C SER A 2 -3.50 -11.63 21.31
N LEU A 3 -4.44 -11.44 20.39
CA LEU A 3 -5.37 -12.47 19.92
C LEU A 3 -4.83 -13.11 18.65
N THR A 4 -4.82 -14.45 18.59
CA THR A 4 -4.55 -15.17 17.36
C THR A 4 -5.88 -15.63 16.73
N ILE A 5 -6.09 -15.32 15.45
CA ILE A 5 -7.34 -15.60 14.75
C ILE A 5 -7.05 -16.13 13.33
N SER A 6 -7.88 -17.05 12.82
CA SER A 6 -7.75 -17.51 11.45
C SER A 6 -8.13 -16.42 10.44
N SER A 7 -7.52 -16.47 9.25
CA SER A 7 -7.80 -15.52 8.16
C SER A 7 -9.28 -15.48 7.81
N ASP A 8 -9.95 -16.64 7.72
CA ASP A 8 -11.37 -16.72 7.38
C ASP A 8 -12.29 -16.10 8.43
N ALA A 9 -12.00 -16.33 9.72
CA ALA A 9 -12.78 -15.74 10.80
C ALA A 9 -12.59 -14.22 10.85
N LEU A 10 -11.37 -13.75 10.64
CA LEU A 10 -11.05 -12.33 10.61
C LEU A 10 -11.70 -11.64 9.41
N THR A 11 -11.67 -12.26 8.22
CA THR A 11 -12.31 -11.74 7.01
C THR A 11 -13.82 -11.59 7.20
N ARG A 12 -14.51 -12.63 7.72
CA ARG A 12 -15.96 -12.55 8.01
C ARG A 12 -16.30 -11.44 9.00
N LYS A 13 -15.48 -11.29 10.05
CA LYS A 13 -15.68 -10.25 11.06
C LYS A 13 -15.57 -8.85 10.46
N VAL A 14 -14.55 -8.62 9.64
CA VAL A 14 -14.30 -7.31 9.02
C VAL A 14 -15.31 -7.02 7.90
N ALA A 15 -15.71 -8.02 7.11
CA ALA A 15 -16.74 -7.87 6.09
C ALA A 15 -18.08 -7.42 6.69
N ALA A 16 -18.48 -7.98 7.82
CA ALA A 16 -19.72 -7.58 8.49
C ALA A 16 -19.75 -6.09 8.89
N LEU A 17 -18.59 -5.48 9.20
CA LEU A 17 -18.49 -4.04 9.45
C LEU A 17 -18.83 -3.23 8.20
N PHE A 18 -18.27 -3.61 7.06
CA PHE A 18 -18.45 -2.88 5.80
C PHE A 18 -19.85 -3.08 5.21
N GLU A 19 -20.42 -4.29 5.31
CA GLU A 19 -21.83 -4.52 4.96
C GLU A 19 -22.76 -3.60 5.78
N LYS A 20 -22.48 -3.48 7.08
CA LYS A 20 -23.27 -2.61 7.95
C LYS A 20 -23.08 -1.12 7.63
N CYS A 21 -21.95 -0.75 7.03
CA CYS A 21 -21.68 0.60 6.52
C CYS A 21 -22.31 0.87 5.14
N GLY A 22 -23.01 -0.10 4.55
CA GLY A 22 -23.75 0.09 3.29
C GLY A 22 -23.08 -0.53 2.05
N SER A 23 -21.95 -1.22 2.19
CA SER A 23 -21.37 -1.99 1.08
C SER A 23 -22.22 -3.22 0.76
N THR A 24 -22.28 -3.60 -0.51
CA THR A 24 -22.77 -4.93 -0.90
C THR A 24 -21.92 -6.02 -0.25
N ALA A 25 -22.45 -7.23 -0.09
CA ALA A 25 -21.71 -8.38 0.46
C ALA A 25 -20.44 -8.68 -0.36
N SER A 26 -20.49 -8.48 -1.68
CA SER A 26 -19.34 -8.68 -2.57
C SER A 26 -18.23 -7.67 -2.30
N GLU A 27 -18.54 -6.38 -2.21
CA GLU A 27 -17.56 -5.34 -1.90
C GLU A 27 -16.98 -5.52 -0.51
N ALA A 28 -17.83 -5.72 0.48
CA ALA A 28 -17.42 -5.92 1.86
C ALA A 28 -16.44 -7.10 2.01
N GLN A 29 -16.74 -8.22 1.35
CA GLN A 29 -15.87 -9.39 1.30
C GLN A 29 -14.52 -9.09 0.62
N GLN A 30 -14.53 -8.36 -0.51
CA GLN A 30 -13.33 -7.99 -1.25
C GLN A 30 -12.43 -7.07 -0.42
N VAL A 31 -12.99 -6.03 0.20
CA VAL A 31 -12.25 -5.09 1.05
C VAL A 31 -11.67 -5.81 2.26
N ALA A 32 -12.47 -6.63 2.96
CA ALA A 32 -12.03 -7.41 4.11
C ALA A 32 -10.91 -8.39 3.74
N ALA A 33 -11.08 -9.14 2.64
CA ALA A 33 -10.06 -10.09 2.17
C ALA A 33 -8.73 -9.38 1.84
N ASN A 34 -8.77 -8.20 1.24
CA ASN A 34 -7.56 -7.42 0.94
C ASN A 34 -6.84 -6.96 2.22
N LEU A 35 -7.58 -6.45 3.22
CA LEU A 35 -7.01 -6.08 4.51
C LEU A 35 -6.39 -7.28 5.24
N VAL A 36 -7.07 -8.42 5.23
CA VAL A 36 -6.55 -9.67 5.81
C VAL A 36 -5.34 -10.17 5.04
N LEU A 37 -5.33 -10.06 3.70
CA LEU A 37 -4.15 -10.39 2.88
C LEU A 37 -2.95 -9.51 3.22
N ALA A 38 -3.15 -8.23 3.53
CA ALA A 38 -2.08 -7.37 4.01
C ALA A 38 -1.52 -7.87 5.34
N ASN A 39 -2.38 -8.25 6.30
CA ASN A 39 -1.92 -8.89 7.55
C ASN A 39 -1.17 -10.19 7.25
N LEU A 40 -1.73 -11.10 6.45
CA LEU A 40 -1.05 -12.35 6.07
C LEU A 40 0.34 -12.10 5.50
N SER A 41 0.50 -11.03 4.73
CA SER A 41 1.77 -10.64 4.10
C SER A 41 2.75 -9.91 5.03
N GLY A 42 2.44 -9.77 6.33
CA GLY A 42 3.31 -9.06 7.27
C GLY A 42 3.19 -7.53 7.25
N HIS A 43 2.23 -7.00 6.49
CA HIS A 43 1.98 -5.55 6.37
C HIS A 43 0.82 -5.11 7.28
N ASP A 44 0.94 -5.32 8.59
CA ASP A 44 -0.11 -5.07 9.57
C ASP A 44 -0.58 -3.60 9.61
N SER A 45 0.28 -2.67 9.19
CA SER A 45 -0.08 -1.25 9.08
C SER A 45 -1.12 -0.95 7.98
N HIS A 46 -1.29 -1.84 7.01
CA HIS A 46 -2.26 -1.79 5.91
C HIS A 46 -3.35 -2.87 6.06
N GLY A 47 -3.33 -3.60 7.16
CA GLY A 47 -4.26 -4.68 7.48
C GLY A 47 -5.54 -4.19 8.15
N VAL A 48 -6.17 -5.08 8.91
CA VAL A 48 -7.49 -4.87 9.53
C VAL A 48 -7.53 -3.72 10.54
N GLY A 49 -6.38 -3.27 11.06
CA GLY A 49 -6.28 -2.03 11.85
C GLY A 49 -6.68 -0.76 11.08
N MET A 50 -6.86 -0.84 9.75
CA MET A 50 -7.41 0.26 8.94
C MET A 50 -8.96 0.28 8.94
N ALA A 51 -9.62 -0.80 9.33
CA ALA A 51 -11.07 -0.92 9.22
C ALA A 51 -11.83 0.18 9.99
N ALA A 52 -11.36 0.54 11.18
CA ALA A 52 -11.96 1.62 11.96
C ALA A 52 -11.95 2.97 11.22
N ARG A 53 -10.85 3.29 10.54
CA ARG A 53 -10.75 4.51 9.73
C ARG A 53 -11.68 4.49 8.52
N TYR A 54 -11.89 3.30 7.92
CA TYR A 54 -12.81 3.17 6.80
C TYR A 54 -14.27 3.32 7.25
N VAL A 55 -14.63 2.69 8.37
CA VAL A 55 -15.94 2.86 9.00
C VAL A 55 -16.21 4.36 9.28
N ASP A 56 -15.26 5.05 9.91
CA ASP A 56 -15.39 6.47 10.21
C ASP A 56 -15.53 7.30 8.92
N ALA A 57 -14.72 7.01 7.89
CA ALA A 57 -14.76 7.72 6.62
C ALA A 57 -16.11 7.55 5.89
N VAL A 58 -16.71 6.35 5.95
CA VAL A 58 -18.06 6.13 5.41
C VAL A 58 -19.10 6.95 6.17
N LEU A 59 -19.08 6.88 7.51
CA LEU A 59 -20.04 7.59 8.36
C LEU A 59 -19.92 9.10 8.24
N GLU A 60 -18.73 9.63 7.94
CA GLU A 60 -18.48 11.05 7.67
C GLU A 60 -18.77 11.46 6.20
N GLY A 61 -19.11 10.50 5.32
CA GLY A 61 -19.38 10.75 3.89
C GLY A 61 -18.11 10.98 3.04
N ASN A 62 -16.93 10.64 3.55
CA ASN A 62 -15.64 10.81 2.89
C ASN A 62 -15.19 9.56 2.09
N LEU A 63 -15.89 8.44 2.26
CA LEU A 63 -15.70 7.19 1.52
C LEU A 63 -17.06 6.72 1.02
N GLN A 64 -17.14 6.33 -0.26
CA GLN A 64 -18.39 5.91 -0.91
C GLN A 64 -18.39 4.38 -1.09
N PRO A 65 -19.28 3.65 -0.37
CA PRO A 65 -19.50 2.23 -0.64
C PRO A 65 -20.04 1.99 -2.05
N ASP A 66 -19.71 0.85 -2.62
CA ASP A 66 -20.13 0.39 -3.96
C ASP A 66 -19.80 1.37 -5.10
N ALA A 67 -18.78 2.19 -4.90
CA ALA A 67 -18.31 3.08 -5.96
C ALA A 67 -17.74 2.28 -7.14
N THR A 68 -18.02 2.75 -8.33
CA THR A 68 -17.49 2.19 -9.58
C THR A 68 -16.57 3.19 -10.24
N VAL A 69 -15.42 2.71 -10.72
CA VAL A 69 -14.48 3.54 -11.48
C VAL A 69 -15.16 4.17 -12.69
N LYS A 70 -14.96 5.48 -12.87
CA LYS A 70 -15.40 6.20 -14.06
C LYS A 70 -14.22 6.44 -14.99
N ILE A 71 -14.41 6.10 -16.26
CA ILE A 71 -13.46 6.46 -17.31
C ILE A 71 -13.67 7.92 -17.65
N GLN A 72 -12.69 8.78 -17.35
CA GLN A 72 -12.70 10.20 -17.65
C GLN A 72 -12.13 10.47 -19.05
N THR A 73 -11.07 9.76 -19.40
CA THR A 73 -10.46 9.82 -20.73
C THR A 73 -10.07 8.41 -21.19
N ASP A 74 -10.26 8.14 -22.49
CA ASP A 74 -9.91 6.87 -23.13
C ASP A 74 -9.21 7.12 -24.47
N HIS A 75 -7.93 6.81 -24.53
CA HIS A 75 -7.10 6.89 -25.71
C HIS A 75 -6.50 5.52 -26.06
N GLY A 76 -7.29 4.46 -25.94
CA GLY A 76 -6.90 3.09 -26.22
C GLY A 76 -5.98 2.53 -25.11
N MET A 77 -4.67 2.62 -25.29
CA MET A 77 -3.70 2.17 -24.29
C MET A 77 -3.50 3.14 -23.12
N MET A 78 -4.12 4.32 -23.14
CA MET A 78 -3.98 5.33 -22.08
C MET A 78 -5.36 5.66 -21.52
N LEU A 79 -5.53 5.49 -20.19
CA LEU A 79 -6.79 5.72 -19.48
C LEU A 79 -6.61 6.75 -18.37
N GLY A 80 -7.54 7.70 -18.28
CA GLY A 80 -7.73 8.55 -17.11
C GLY A 80 -8.97 8.08 -16.35
N LEU A 81 -8.82 7.71 -15.10
CA LEU A 81 -9.82 7.08 -14.26
C LEU A 81 -10.09 7.90 -12.99
N ASP A 82 -11.35 7.89 -12.55
CA ASP A 82 -11.79 8.47 -11.30
C ASP A 82 -12.34 7.36 -10.40
N GLY A 83 -11.77 7.20 -9.21
CA GLY A 83 -12.16 6.22 -8.21
C GLY A 83 -13.38 6.63 -7.38
N CYS A 84 -13.93 7.82 -7.61
CA CYS A 84 -15.18 8.31 -6.98
C CYS A 84 -15.18 8.21 -5.44
N ASN A 85 -14.03 8.37 -4.79
CA ASN A 85 -13.82 8.16 -3.36
C ASN A 85 -14.23 6.76 -2.86
N GLY A 86 -14.28 5.75 -3.74
CA GLY A 86 -14.56 4.35 -3.39
C GLY A 86 -13.42 3.69 -2.64
N TYR A 87 -13.70 2.53 -2.03
CA TYR A 87 -12.64 1.72 -1.41
C TYR A 87 -11.54 1.44 -2.43
N GLY A 88 -10.30 1.79 -2.10
CA GLY A 88 -9.16 1.54 -2.99
C GLY A 88 -9.03 0.06 -3.38
N GLN A 89 -9.41 -0.84 -2.48
CA GLN A 89 -9.40 -2.29 -2.70
C GLN A 89 -10.41 -2.75 -3.77
N THR A 90 -11.42 -1.95 -4.07
CA THR A 90 -12.40 -2.23 -5.13
C THR A 90 -12.11 -1.41 -6.38
N VAL A 91 -12.01 -0.09 -6.27
CA VAL A 91 -11.78 0.77 -7.45
C VAL A 91 -10.38 0.57 -8.05
N GLY A 92 -9.36 0.27 -7.23
CA GLY A 92 -8.03 -0.09 -7.73
C GLY A 92 -8.02 -1.42 -8.50
N VAL A 93 -8.77 -2.42 -8.03
CA VAL A 93 -8.95 -3.69 -8.76
C VAL A 93 -9.69 -3.47 -10.07
N GLN A 94 -10.77 -2.68 -10.08
CA GLN A 94 -11.49 -2.33 -11.30
C GLN A 94 -10.58 -1.61 -12.32
N ALA A 95 -9.73 -0.69 -11.85
CA ALA A 95 -8.75 -0.02 -12.70
C ALA A 95 -7.73 -0.99 -13.31
N MET A 96 -7.26 -1.98 -12.54
CA MET A 96 -6.36 -3.02 -13.04
C MET A 96 -7.04 -3.92 -14.07
N GLU A 97 -8.30 -4.33 -13.85
CA GLU A 97 -9.02 -5.16 -14.83
C GLU A 97 -9.23 -4.41 -16.15
N LEU A 98 -9.59 -3.12 -16.12
CA LEU A 98 -9.62 -2.28 -17.32
C LEU A 98 -8.25 -2.23 -18.00
N ALA A 99 -7.17 -2.10 -17.24
CA ALA A 99 -5.82 -2.11 -17.80
C ALA A 99 -5.47 -3.45 -18.47
N PHE A 100 -5.85 -4.58 -17.88
CA PHE A 100 -5.61 -5.91 -18.46
C PHE A 100 -6.35 -6.10 -19.79
N GLU A 101 -7.57 -5.59 -19.92
CA GLU A 101 -8.30 -5.56 -21.19
C GLU A 101 -7.53 -4.79 -22.27
N ARG A 102 -6.93 -3.63 -21.91
CA ARG A 102 -6.13 -2.82 -22.84
C ARG A 102 -4.80 -3.49 -23.18
N VAL A 103 -4.14 -4.11 -22.20
CA VAL A 103 -2.90 -4.87 -22.45
C VAL A 103 -3.14 -6.01 -23.42
N ALA A 104 -4.24 -6.75 -23.31
CA ALA A 104 -4.58 -7.83 -24.25
C ALA A 104 -4.70 -7.32 -25.69
N GLN A 105 -5.23 -6.10 -25.89
CA GLN A 105 -5.40 -5.49 -27.21
C GLN A 105 -4.11 -4.84 -27.73
N HIS A 106 -3.41 -4.09 -26.90
CA HIS A 106 -2.33 -3.19 -27.30
C HIS A 106 -0.93 -3.63 -26.87
N GLY A 107 -0.81 -4.61 -25.97
CA GLY A 107 0.47 -5.05 -25.38
C GLY A 107 0.93 -4.19 -24.18
N CYS A 108 0.31 -3.07 -23.94
CA CYS A 108 0.55 -2.24 -22.76
C CYS A 108 -0.68 -1.38 -22.42
N CYS A 109 -0.72 -0.92 -21.16
CA CYS A 109 -1.66 0.11 -20.71
C CYS A 109 -0.96 1.04 -19.73
N ILE A 110 -1.18 2.34 -19.89
CA ILE A 110 -0.83 3.36 -18.90
C ILE A 110 -2.14 3.93 -18.41
N PHE A 111 -2.38 3.89 -17.09
CA PHE A 111 -3.56 4.52 -16.54
C PHE A 111 -3.24 5.40 -15.33
N SER A 112 -3.96 6.48 -15.18
CA SER A 112 -4.04 7.25 -13.94
C SER A 112 -5.37 6.98 -13.27
N LEU A 113 -5.35 6.80 -11.94
CA LEU A 113 -6.54 6.68 -11.09
C LEU A 113 -6.50 7.82 -10.07
N ALA A 114 -7.44 8.76 -10.16
CA ALA A 114 -7.62 9.84 -9.20
C ALA A 114 -8.68 9.47 -8.16
N ASP A 115 -8.64 10.15 -7.02
CA ASP A 115 -9.71 10.14 -6.00
C ASP A 115 -10.17 8.74 -5.57
N ALA A 116 -9.24 7.79 -5.46
CA ALA A 116 -9.50 6.54 -4.74
C ALA A 116 -9.33 6.77 -3.23
N HIS A 117 -10.16 6.16 -2.39
CA HIS A 117 -9.82 6.04 -0.97
C HIS A 117 -8.59 5.11 -0.84
N HIS A 118 -8.08 4.92 0.37
CA HIS A 118 -6.84 4.17 0.64
C HIS A 118 -6.71 2.87 -0.17
N LEU A 119 -5.70 2.80 -1.03
CA LEU A 119 -5.45 1.65 -1.93
C LEU A 119 -4.92 0.39 -1.20
N GLY A 120 -4.58 0.51 0.09
CA GLY A 120 -4.00 -0.59 0.85
C GLY A 120 -2.53 -0.85 0.51
N ARG A 121 -2.13 -2.12 0.50
CA ARG A 121 -0.81 -2.58 0.10
C ARG A 121 -0.70 -2.56 -1.44
N ILE A 122 0.20 -1.77 -1.97
CA ILE A 122 0.29 -1.58 -3.44
C ILE A 122 0.80 -2.85 -4.13
N GLY A 123 1.60 -3.67 -3.45
CA GLY A 123 2.02 -4.99 -3.92
C GLY A 123 0.87 -5.90 -4.38
N HIS A 124 -0.35 -5.70 -3.89
CA HIS A 124 -1.52 -6.43 -4.36
C HIS A 124 -1.76 -6.25 -5.87
N TYR A 125 -1.67 -5.02 -6.37
CA TYR A 125 -1.88 -4.73 -7.80
C TYR A 125 -0.76 -5.30 -8.66
N ALA A 126 0.47 -5.28 -8.16
CA ALA A 126 1.60 -5.93 -8.82
C ALA A 126 1.44 -7.46 -8.85
N GLU A 127 0.95 -8.07 -7.76
CA GLU A 127 0.62 -9.50 -7.71
C GLU A 127 -0.44 -9.87 -8.76
N MET A 128 -1.52 -9.07 -8.90
CA MET A 128 -2.53 -9.28 -9.95
C MET A 128 -1.93 -9.28 -11.37
N ALA A 129 -0.94 -8.41 -11.62
CA ALA A 129 -0.26 -8.34 -12.92
C ALA A 129 0.66 -9.55 -13.17
N VAL A 130 1.50 -9.91 -12.20
CA VAL A 130 2.44 -11.03 -12.35
C VAL A 130 1.74 -12.38 -12.45
N GLU A 131 0.58 -12.56 -11.80
CA GLU A 131 -0.29 -13.74 -11.96
C GLU A 131 -0.77 -13.93 -13.40
N ARG A 132 -0.85 -12.83 -14.17
CA ARG A 132 -1.20 -12.83 -15.60
C ARG A 132 0.03 -12.83 -16.52
N GLY A 133 1.23 -12.98 -15.95
CA GLY A 133 2.48 -12.94 -16.72
C GLY A 133 2.86 -11.52 -17.19
N LEU A 134 2.31 -10.47 -16.58
CA LEU A 134 2.52 -9.08 -16.96
C LEU A 134 3.52 -8.39 -16.02
N ILE A 135 4.28 -7.45 -16.56
CA ILE A 135 5.09 -6.51 -15.78
C ILE A 135 4.22 -5.32 -15.40
N SER A 136 4.37 -4.82 -14.17
CA SER A 136 3.69 -3.60 -13.76
C SER A 136 4.56 -2.68 -12.91
N LEU A 137 4.33 -1.38 -13.06
CA LEU A 137 4.92 -0.32 -12.27
C LEU A 137 3.80 0.56 -11.73
N HIS A 138 3.85 0.88 -10.43
CA HIS A 138 2.85 1.70 -9.77
C HIS A 138 3.52 2.82 -8.98
N PHE A 139 3.04 4.04 -9.17
CA PHE A 139 3.43 5.24 -8.43
C PHE A 139 2.19 5.75 -7.73
N VAL A 140 2.28 5.99 -6.42
CA VAL A 140 1.11 6.40 -5.63
C VAL A 140 1.42 7.66 -4.84
N SER A 141 0.53 8.65 -4.91
CA SER A 141 0.50 9.76 -3.97
C SER A 141 -0.48 9.47 -2.85
N VAL A 142 -0.07 9.80 -1.62
CA VAL A 142 -0.88 9.56 -0.42
C VAL A 142 -1.23 10.89 0.21
N TRP A 143 -2.50 11.23 0.16
CA TRP A 143 -3.03 12.40 0.86
C TRP A 143 -3.84 11.97 2.09
N SER A 144 -3.42 12.38 3.27
CA SER A 144 -4.13 12.19 4.54
C SER A 144 -3.66 13.17 5.59
N ARG A 145 -2.43 13.04 6.03
CA ARG A 145 -1.65 13.94 6.90
C ARG A 145 -0.24 13.96 6.37
N ALA A 146 0.37 15.13 6.24
CA ALA A 146 1.78 15.22 5.89
C ALA A 146 2.62 14.50 6.96
N LEU A 147 3.49 13.60 6.52
CA LEU A 147 4.27 12.70 7.38
C LEU A 147 5.75 12.74 7.11
N VAL A 148 6.16 13.08 5.89
CA VAL A 148 7.54 12.96 5.41
C VAL A 148 8.08 14.35 5.08
N ALA A 149 9.27 14.66 5.60
CA ALA A 149 9.98 15.90 5.28
C ALA A 149 10.71 15.75 3.94
N PRO A 150 10.80 16.82 3.14
CA PRO A 150 11.73 16.89 2.03
C PRO A 150 13.17 16.69 2.51
N PHE A 151 14.04 16.15 1.66
CA PHE A 151 15.45 16.10 1.98
C PHE A 151 16.01 17.52 2.15
N GLY A 152 16.59 17.80 3.32
CA GLY A 152 17.01 19.15 3.70
C GLY A 152 15.91 20.06 4.24
N GLY A 153 14.65 19.58 4.29
CA GLY A 153 13.54 20.30 4.92
C GLY A 153 13.41 19.98 6.41
N SER A 154 12.72 20.85 7.14
CA SER A 154 12.56 20.75 8.60
C SER A 154 11.15 20.38 9.05
N ASP A 155 10.19 20.20 8.13
CA ASP A 155 8.81 19.84 8.42
C ASP A 155 8.24 18.88 7.37
N ALA A 156 7.15 18.19 7.72
CA ALA A 156 6.47 17.28 6.82
C ALA A 156 5.74 18.03 5.70
N ARG A 157 5.89 17.56 4.44
CA ARG A 157 5.27 18.16 3.26
C ARG A 157 4.47 17.22 2.39
N PHE A 158 4.65 15.91 2.54
CA PHE A 158 3.95 14.89 1.73
C PHE A 158 3.72 13.60 2.52
N GLY A 159 3.02 12.66 1.91
CA GLY A 159 2.75 11.33 2.45
C GLY A 159 3.92 10.37 2.29
N THR A 160 3.68 9.09 2.50
CA THR A 160 4.70 8.03 2.35
C THR A 160 4.91 7.61 0.89
N ASN A 161 4.07 8.06 -0.02
CA ASN A 161 4.14 7.97 -1.48
C ASN A 161 4.82 6.69 -2.00
N PRO A 162 4.15 5.53 -1.94
CA PRO A 162 4.78 4.25 -2.28
C PRO A 162 4.99 4.09 -3.78
N CYS A 163 5.99 3.26 -4.11
CA CYS A 163 6.23 2.77 -5.45
C CYS A 163 6.24 1.23 -5.43
N CYS A 164 5.70 0.61 -6.47
CA CYS A 164 5.71 -0.85 -6.57
C CYS A 164 6.05 -1.30 -7.99
N ILE A 165 6.81 -2.40 -8.08
CA ILE A 165 7.20 -3.03 -9.34
C ILE A 165 6.95 -4.52 -9.24
N GLY A 166 6.18 -5.08 -10.19
CA GLY A 166 5.95 -6.51 -10.34
C GLY A 166 6.60 -7.04 -11.61
N ILE A 167 7.36 -8.13 -11.50
CA ILE A 167 8.03 -8.79 -12.63
C ILE A 167 7.80 -10.30 -12.52
N PRO A 168 7.14 -10.94 -13.52
CA PRO A 168 7.01 -12.40 -13.57
C PRO A 168 8.37 -13.02 -13.94
N LEU A 169 8.87 -13.98 -13.15
CA LEU A 169 10.20 -14.57 -13.36
C LEU A 169 10.17 -15.89 -14.15
N GLY A 170 9.08 -16.62 -14.12
CA GLY A 170 8.99 -17.94 -14.71
C GLY A 170 8.02 -17.98 -15.88
N TRP A 171 8.24 -17.24 -16.94
CA TRP A 171 7.30 -17.12 -18.03
C TRP A 171 6.82 -18.47 -18.58
N GLY A 172 5.53 -18.79 -18.38
CA GLY A 172 4.95 -20.08 -18.71
C GLY A 172 5.22 -21.19 -17.66
N ASP A 173 6.07 -20.94 -16.68
CA ASP A 173 6.30 -21.80 -15.52
C ASP A 173 5.78 -21.10 -14.24
N ASN A 174 4.54 -21.36 -13.91
CA ASN A 174 3.89 -20.79 -12.71
C ASN A 174 4.50 -21.34 -11.38
N THR A 175 5.53 -22.19 -11.46
CA THR A 175 6.24 -22.67 -10.27
C THR A 175 7.29 -21.67 -9.76
N ARG A 176 7.63 -20.66 -10.56
CA ARG A 176 8.61 -19.63 -10.20
C ARG A 176 7.93 -18.44 -9.54
N GLU A 177 8.41 -18.13 -8.35
CA GLU A 177 7.92 -17.00 -7.58
C GLU A 177 8.28 -15.67 -8.22
N PRO A 178 7.33 -14.72 -8.37
CA PRO A 178 7.59 -13.44 -9.01
C PRO A 178 8.44 -12.51 -8.13
N PHE A 179 9.09 -11.54 -8.76
CA PHE A 179 9.68 -10.41 -8.07
C PHE A 179 8.60 -9.33 -7.86
N VAL A 180 8.33 -8.98 -6.59
CA VAL A 180 7.36 -7.94 -6.22
C VAL A 180 8.03 -6.99 -5.23
N LEU A 181 8.47 -5.84 -5.72
CA LEU A 181 9.05 -4.78 -4.91
C LEU A 181 7.97 -3.76 -4.56
N ASP A 182 7.54 -3.71 -3.31
CA ASP A 182 6.57 -2.74 -2.78
C ASP A 182 7.22 -1.98 -1.61
N PHE A 183 7.38 -0.67 -1.76
CA PHE A 183 8.06 0.14 -0.75
C PHE A 183 7.51 1.56 -0.65
N ALA A 184 7.46 2.07 0.58
CA ALA A 184 7.25 3.48 0.84
C ALA A 184 8.52 4.27 0.52
N THR A 185 8.38 5.52 0.07
CA THR A 185 9.53 6.41 -0.14
C THR A 185 10.06 7.03 1.16
N SER A 186 9.35 6.88 2.27
CA SER A 186 9.87 7.11 3.62
C SER A 186 10.77 5.97 4.09
N ARG A 187 11.72 6.27 4.98
CA ARG A 187 12.65 5.27 5.54
C ARG A 187 11.93 4.15 6.28
N VAL A 188 10.82 4.45 6.92
CA VAL A 188 9.96 3.49 7.61
C VAL A 188 8.49 3.85 7.44
N ALA A 189 7.61 2.88 7.60
CA ALA A 189 6.17 3.12 7.66
C ALA A 189 5.79 3.79 9.00
N GLN A 190 4.83 4.72 8.98
CA GLN A 190 4.33 5.38 10.19
C GLN A 190 3.79 4.37 11.23
N GLY A 191 3.16 3.29 10.78
CA GLY A 191 2.66 2.24 11.68
C GLY A 191 3.76 1.62 12.55
N LYS A 192 4.98 1.44 12.01
CA LYS A 192 6.13 0.97 12.80
C LYS A 192 6.51 1.94 13.90
N MET A 193 6.41 3.25 13.65
CA MET A 193 6.67 4.28 14.66
C MET A 193 5.61 4.30 15.75
N ARG A 194 4.34 4.07 15.40
CA ARG A 194 3.26 3.92 16.39
C ARG A 194 3.51 2.72 17.32
N VAL A 195 3.89 1.58 16.76
CA VAL A 195 4.23 0.39 17.56
C VAL A 195 5.43 0.67 18.47
N ALA A 196 6.52 1.22 17.93
CA ALA A 196 7.70 1.56 18.73
C ALA A 196 7.37 2.55 19.85
N HIS A 197 6.54 3.55 19.59
CA HIS A 197 6.07 4.50 20.61
C HIS A 197 5.28 3.80 21.73
N ASN A 198 4.32 2.94 21.37
CA ASN A 198 3.50 2.21 22.34
C ASN A 198 4.32 1.24 23.20
N GLU A 199 5.40 0.70 22.66
CA GLU A 199 6.32 -0.21 23.34
C GLU A 199 7.47 0.53 24.07
N GLY A 200 7.54 1.85 23.97
CA GLY A 200 8.63 2.63 24.56
C GLY A 200 10.00 2.41 23.91
N ARG A 201 10.04 1.90 22.67
CA ARG A 201 11.27 1.69 21.90
C ARG A 201 11.68 2.95 21.14
N LEU A 202 12.97 3.13 20.98
CA LEU A 202 13.54 4.20 20.15
C LEU A 202 13.54 3.81 18.67
N ALA A 203 13.47 4.81 17.79
CA ALA A 203 13.66 4.66 16.37
C ALA A 203 15.16 4.56 16.02
N GLU A 204 15.46 4.01 14.84
CA GLU A 204 16.82 3.98 14.31
C GLU A 204 17.31 5.39 13.95
N PRO A 205 18.61 5.68 14.12
CA PRO A 205 19.19 6.97 13.72
C PRO A 205 18.91 7.29 12.24
N GLY A 206 18.66 8.57 11.94
CA GLY A 206 18.35 9.04 10.59
C GLY A 206 16.95 8.69 10.09
N THR A 207 16.03 8.34 11.00
CA THR A 207 14.64 8.00 10.67
C THR A 207 13.69 9.18 10.84
N LEU A 208 13.95 10.04 11.84
CA LEU A 208 13.02 11.06 12.30
C LEU A 208 13.69 12.42 12.51
N ILE A 209 12.90 13.46 12.34
CA ILE A 209 13.15 14.80 12.88
C ILE A 209 12.00 15.21 13.82
N ASP A 210 12.32 16.00 14.82
CA ASP A 210 11.34 16.58 15.75
C ASP A 210 10.56 17.76 15.10
N GLU A 211 9.68 18.39 15.88
CA GLU A 211 8.86 19.54 15.44
C GLU A 211 9.66 20.83 15.17
N HIS A 212 10.97 20.82 15.43
CA HIS A 212 11.91 21.88 15.13
C HIS A 212 12.88 21.55 13.99
N GLY A 213 12.79 20.32 13.43
CA GLY A 213 13.63 19.84 12.35
C GLY A 213 14.95 19.21 12.81
N HIS A 214 15.15 18.98 14.12
CA HIS A 214 16.36 18.32 14.61
C HIS A 214 16.22 16.81 14.56
N PRO A 215 17.30 16.06 14.26
CA PRO A 215 17.29 14.60 14.33
C PRO A 215 16.87 14.10 15.72
N THR A 216 15.98 13.10 15.75
CA THR A 216 15.51 12.50 17.00
C THR A 216 15.34 10.99 16.86
N LEU A 217 15.40 10.27 17.98
CA LEU A 217 15.08 8.84 18.09
C LEU A 217 13.70 8.59 18.70
N ASN A 218 13.00 9.63 19.15
CA ASN A 218 11.69 9.50 19.79
C ASN A 218 10.59 9.28 18.73
N PRO A 219 9.99 8.06 18.62
CA PRO A 219 8.93 7.81 17.66
C PRO A 219 7.64 8.59 17.95
N GLY A 220 7.45 9.07 19.18
CA GLY A 220 6.30 9.87 19.59
C GLY A 220 6.11 11.14 18.78
N VAL A 221 7.20 11.72 18.25
CA VAL A 221 7.13 12.99 17.47
C VAL A 221 6.26 12.90 16.21
N VAL A 222 6.09 11.71 15.63
CA VAL A 222 5.22 11.47 14.46
C VAL A 222 3.93 10.74 14.80
N VAL A 223 3.70 10.43 16.09
CA VAL A 223 2.52 9.69 16.57
C VAL A 223 1.54 10.63 17.26
N VAL A 224 2.04 11.48 18.15
CA VAL A 224 1.24 12.42 18.94
C VAL A 224 1.70 13.86 18.68
N PRO A 225 0.77 14.84 18.69
CA PRO A 225 1.15 16.25 18.64
C PRO A 225 2.04 16.61 19.83
N GLN A 226 3.09 17.40 19.55
CA GLN A 226 3.98 17.92 20.59
C GLN A 226 3.33 19.10 21.33
N SER A 227 3.98 19.63 22.36
CA SER A 227 3.43 20.69 23.23
C SER A 227 3.04 21.98 22.49
N ASN A 228 3.67 22.23 21.32
CA ASN A 228 3.36 23.36 20.44
C ASN A 228 2.26 23.04 19.38
N GLY A 229 1.60 21.87 19.48
CA GLY A 229 0.58 21.40 18.55
C GLY A 229 1.11 20.89 17.20
N LYS A 230 2.43 20.96 16.96
CA LYS A 230 3.06 20.44 15.74
C LYS A 230 3.46 18.97 15.91
N THR A 231 3.77 18.31 14.80
CA THR A 231 4.39 16.97 14.78
C THR A 231 5.76 17.07 14.14
N GLY A 232 6.64 16.15 14.49
CA GLY A 232 7.86 15.90 13.73
C GLY A 232 7.56 15.20 12.40
N ALA A 233 8.61 14.73 11.71
CA ALA A 233 8.48 14.08 10.41
C ALA A 233 9.37 12.85 10.29
N LEU A 234 8.92 11.92 9.43
CA LEU A 234 9.74 10.85 8.88
C LEU A 234 10.74 11.42 7.87
N LEU A 235 11.88 10.77 7.73
CA LEU A 235 12.83 11.07 6.66
C LEU A 235 12.65 10.09 5.47
N PRO A 236 12.97 10.51 4.23
CA PRO A 236 12.93 9.63 3.08
C PRO A 236 14.06 8.57 3.14
N PHE A 237 13.84 7.40 2.53
CA PHE A 237 14.88 6.40 2.41
C PHE A 237 16.02 6.92 1.50
N GLY A 238 17.28 6.51 1.77
CA GLY A 238 18.41 6.88 0.89
C GLY A 238 18.51 8.39 0.63
N GLU A 239 18.08 9.22 1.58
CA GLU A 239 18.20 10.67 1.56
C GLU A 239 17.54 11.31 0.32
N HIS A 240 18.31 12.05 -0.53
CA HIS A 240 17.82 12.71 -1.73
C HIS A 240 17.21 11.76 -2.77
N LYS A 241 17.59 10.46 -2.76
CA LYS A 241 17.07 9.47 -3.73
C LYS A 241 15.61 9.14 -3.43
N GLY A 242 15.30 8.78 -2.18
CA GLY A 242 13.92 8.54 -1.74
C GLY A 242 13.07 9.80 -1.81
N PHE A 243 13.65 10.97 -1.50
CA PHE A 243 12.96 12.24 -1.70
C PHE A 243 12.61 12.48 -3.18
N GLY A 244 13.56 12.27 -4.09
CA GLY A 244 13.30 12.40 -5.53
C GLY A 244 12.20 11.44 -6.01
N MET A 245 12.18 10.20 -5.50
CA MET A 245 11.13 9.23 -5.81
C MET A 245 9.77 9.67 -5.24
N ALA A 246 9.73 10.20 -4.01
CA ALA A 246 8.49 10.73 -3.41
C ALA A 246 7.90 11.89 -4.24
N VAL A 247 8.76 12.79 -4.73
CA VAL A 247 8.33 13.88 -5.62
C VAL A 247 7.81 13.33 -6.95
N ALA A 248 8.49 12.32 -7.53
CA ALA A 248 8.01 11.68 -8.76
C ALA A 248 6.62 11.05 -8.56
N CYS A 249 6.39 10.33 -7.46
CA CYS A 249 5.08 9.79 -7.12
C CYS A 249 4.02 10.89 -6.98
N GLU A 250 4.36 12.00 -6.33
CA GLU A 250 3.45 13.13 -6.16
C GLU A 250 3.06 13.78 -7.50
N LEU A 251 4.03 13.94 -8.40
CA LEU A 251 3.79 14.56 -9.71
C LEU A 251 3.06 13.61 -10.67
N LEU A 252 3.47 12.33 -10.70
CA LEU A 252 2.89 11.34 -11.62
C LEU A 252 1.51 10.84 -11.16
N ALA A 253 1.37 10.56 -9.87
CA ALA A 253 0.11 10.05 -9.34
C ALA A 253 -0.84 11.18 -8.91
N GLY A 254 -0.35 12.23 -8.27
CA GLY A 254 -1.19 13.32 -7.80
C GLY A 254 -1.51 14.35 -8.88
N ALA A 255 -0.49 15.01 -9.42
CA ALA A 255 -0.71 16.11 -10.37
C ALA A 255 -1.22 15.62 -11.73
N LEU A 256 -0.58 14.60 -12.33
CA LEU A 256 -0.93 14.13 -13.67
C LEU A 256 -2.31 13.47 -13.72
N SER A 257 -2.75 12.81 -12.66
CA SER A 257 -4.09 12.18 -12.59
C SER A 257 -5.23 13.19 -12.45
N GLY A 258 -4.92 14.43 -12.06
CA GLY A 258 -5.93 15.44 -11.71
C GLY A 258 -6.42 15.38 -10.26
N GLY A 259 -5.99 14.37 -9.47
CA GLY A 259 -6.37 14.23 -8.06
C GLY A 259 -5.68 15.22 -7.11
N GLY A 260 -4.71 16.01 -7.62
CA GLY A 260 -4.02 17.05 -6.87
C GLY A 260 -2.81 16.56 -6.08
N THR A 261 -2.07 17.53 -5.57
CA THR A 261 -0.88 17.33 -4.74
C THR A 261 -1.06 18.00 -3.38
N TRP A 262 -0.12 17.82 -2.46
CA TRP A 262 -0.21 18.34 -1.09
C TRP A 262 -0.34 19.86 -0.95
N HIS A 263 -0.04 20.65 -1.97
CA HIS A 263 -0.22 22.10 -1.88
C HIS A 263 -1.69 22.54 -2.00
N HIS A 264 -2.59 21.69 -2.51
CA HIS A 264 -4.02 21.95 -2.47
C HIS A 264 -4.56 21.80 -1.04
N THR A 265 -5.37 22.76 -0.60
CA THR A 265 -6.10 22.65 0.65
C THR A 265 -7.25 21.67 0.42
N HIS A 266 -7.18 20.55 1.07
CA HIS A 266 -8.29 19.59 1.07
C HIS A 266 -9.18 19.91 2.28
N ASP A 267 -10.22 20.65 2.13
CA ASP A 267 -11.25 21.18 3.03
C ASP A 267 -11.50 20.44 4.37
N GLY A 268 -10.45 20.08 5.12
CA GLY A 268 -10.55 19.44 6.43
C GLY A 268 -11.05 17.99 6.41
N ARG A 269 -11.17 17.35 5.25
CA ARG A 269 -11.61 15.95 5.12
C ARG A 269 -10.69 15.01 5.90
N ARG A 270 -11.27 14.20 6.77
CA ARG A 270 -10.58 13.12 7.49
C ARG A 270 -10.60 11.85 6.66
N ALA A 271 -9.97 11.88 5.49
CA ALA A 271 -9.88 10.72 4.59
C ALA A 271 -8.42 10.38 4.27
N VAL A 272 -8.18 9.18 3.83
CA VAL A 272 -6.94 8.80 3.15
C VAL A 272 -7.26 8.67 1.68
N ILE A 273 -6.88 9.66 0.89
CA ILE A 273 -7.06 9.64 -0.57
C ILE A 273 -5.74 9.24 -1.21
N ASN A 274 -5.83 8.33 -2.16
CA ASN A 274 -4.72 7.93 -2.99
C ASN A 274 -5.02 8.23 -4.46
N ASN A 275 -4.00 8.70 -5.14
CA ASN A 275 -3.98 8.71 -6.59
C ASN A 275 -2.87 7.79 -7.06
N MET A 276 -3.03 7.16 -8.21
CA MET A 276 -2.09 6.19 -8.73
C MET A 276 -1.85 6.40 -10.22
N LEU A 277 -0.59 6.38 -10.64
CA LEU A 277 -0.22 6.11 -12.03
C LEU A 277 0.30 4.69 -12.12
N SER A 278 -0.22 3.92 -13.08
CA SER A 278 0.26 2.57 -13.35
C SER A 278 0.64 2.38 -14.81
N ILE A 279 1.68 1.58 -15.03
CA ILE A 279 2.13 1.12 -16.33
C ILE A 279 2.10 -0.40 -16.28
N VAL A 280 1.32 -1.03 -17.17
CA VAL A 280 1.21 -2.49 -17.28
C VAL A 280 1.65 -2.91 -18.67
N ILE A 281 2.54 -3.90 -18.77
CA ILE A 281 3.20 -4.29 -20.02
C ILE A 281 3.09 -5.80 -20.18
N ASP A 282 2.71 -6.23 -21.39
CA ASP A 282 2.89 -7.61 -21.85
C ASP A 282 4.30 -7.77 -22.44
N PRO A 283 5.25 -8.36 -21.72
CA PRO A 283 6.61 -8.48 -22.18
C PRO A 283 6.76 -9.44 -23.37
N ALA A 284 5.76 -10.31 -23.68
CA ALA A 284 5.77 -11.14 -24.88
C ALA A 284 5.78 -10.29 -26.15
N ARG A 285 5.20 -9.09 -26.09
CA ARG A 285 5.19 -8.14 -27.23
C ARG A 285 6.54 -7.50 -27.50
N LEU A 286 7.54 -7.63 -26.61
CA LEU A 286 8.90 -7.15 -26.81
C LEU A 286 9.81 -8.15 -27.54
N GLY A 287 9.33 -9.38 -27.81
CA GLY A 287 9.99 -10.35 -28.70
C GLY A 287 11.15 -11.14 -28.10
N HIS A 288 11.49 -10.98 -26.82
CA HIS A 288 12.63 -11.63 -26.18
C HIS A 288 12.24 -12.52 -24.99
N GLN A 289 11.04 -13.08 -25.02
CA GLN A 289 10.44 -13.78 -23.88
C GLN A 289 11.30 -14.93 -23.32
N ALA A 290 11.76 -15.83 -24.18
CA ALA A 290 12.57 -16.99 -23.76
C ALA A 290 13.92 -16.57 -23.18
N PHE A 291 14.57 -15.57 -23.78
CA PHE A 291 15.81 -15.00 -23.26
C PHE A 291 15.60 -14.34 -21.92
N PHE A 292 14.55 -13.52 -21.80
CA PHE A 292 14.23 -12.84 -20.54
C PHE A 292 13.98 -13.84 -19.40
N ALA A 293 13.19 -14.88 -19.64
CA ALA A 293 12.88 -15.89 -18.63
C ALA A 293 14.15 -16.60 -18.12
N GLN A 294 15.04 -17.00 -19.03
CA GLN A 294 16.29 -17.67 -18.65
C GLN A 294 17.25 -16.72 -17.97
N GLU A 295 17.51 -15.56 -18.55
CA GLU A 295 18.46 -14.57 -18.01
C GLU A 295 18.05 -14.05 -16.64
N ALA A 296 16.76 -13.83 -16.41
CA ALA A 296 16.26 -13.41 -15.11
C ALA A 296 16.54 -14.46 -14.02
N LEU A 297 16.34 -15.74 -14.33
CA LEU A 297 16.62 -16.84 -13.39
C LEU A 297 18.13 -17.00 -13.14
N ASP A 298 18.94 -16.98 -14.19
CA ASP A 298 20.40 -17.10 -14.09
C ASP A 298 21.00 -15.95 -13.26
N PHE A 299 20.48 -14.73 -13.45
CA PHE A 299 20.88 -13.56 -12.66
C PHE A 299 20.50 -13.71 -11.16
N ILE A 300 19.30 -14.20 -10.88
CA ILE A 300 18.86 -14.44 -9.50
C ILE A 300 19.69 -15.54 -8.84
N ASP A 301 19.95 -16.62 -9.53
CA ASP A 301 20.77 -17.73 -9.04
C ASP A 301 22.22 -17.28 -8.81
N TRP A 302 22.74 -16.42 -9.68
CA TRP A 302 24.05 -15.80 -9.48
C TRP A 302 24.08 -14.91 -8.22
N MET A 303 23.07 -14.07 -8.01
CA MET A 303 22.98 -13.25 -6.80
C MET A 303 22.89 -14.09 -5.53
N ARG A 304 22.15 -15.21 -5.56
CA ARG A 304 21.99 -16.13 -4.42
C ARG A 304 23.26 -16.86 -4.02
N GLN A 305 24.28 -16.89 -4.90
CA GLN A 305 25.61 -17.42 -4.57
C GLN A 305 26.41 -16.45 -3.67
N SER A 306 25.95 -15.23 -3.45
CA SER A 306 26.57 -14.31 -2.51
C SER A 306 26.52 -14.89 -1.09
N PRO A 307 27.65 -15.03 -0.39
CA PRO A 307 27.65 -15.49 0.99
C PRO A 307 26.83 -14.56 1.89
N ALA A 308 26.15 -15.15 2.87
CA ALA A 308 25.43 -14.35 3.86
C ALA A 308 26.41 -13.40 4.61
N ALA A 309 26.01 -12.15 4.77
CA ALA A 309 26.79 -11.22 5.59
C ALA A 309 26.73 -11.65 7.07
N PRO A 310 27.77 -11.35 7.87
CA PRO A 310 27.77 -11.70 9.30
C PRO A 310 26.52 -11.17 10.01
N GLY A 311 25.81 -12.06 10.71
CA GLY A 311 24.59 -11.72 11.47
C GLY A 311 23.32 -11.63 10.63
N THR A 312 23.33 -12.07 9.35
CA THR A 312 22.15 -12.18 8.50
C THR A 312 21.86 -13.63 8.10
N GLU A 313 20.61 -13.91 7.73
CA GLU A 313 20.20 -15.23 7.21
C GLU A 313 20.48 -15.40 5.70
N GLY A 314 21.10 -14.39 5.06
CA GLY A 314 21.36 -14.36 3.64
C GLY A 314 20.43 -13.41 2.88
N MET A 315 20.54 -13.45 1.54
CA MET A 315 19.77 -12.60 0.65
C MET A 315 18.33 -13.13 0.51
N MET A 316 17.37 -12.21 0.55
CA MET A 316 15.99 -12.44 0.13
C MET A 316 15.63 -11.50 -1.01
N LEU A 317 14.89 -11.99 -2.00
CA LEU A 317 14.31 -11.17 -3.06
C LEU A 317 13.06 -10.43 -2.55
N ALA A 318 12.76 -9.30 -3.17
CA ALA A 318 11.52 -8.59 -2.91
C ALA A 318 10.32 -9.50 -3.23
N GLY A 319 9.36 -9.56 -2.30
CA GLY A 319 8.21 -10.46 -2.31
C GLY A 319 8.41 -11.77 -1.56
N GLU A 320 9.65 -12.24 -1.31
CA GLU A 320 9.90 -13.45 -0.50
C GLU A 320 9.47 -13.29 0.96
N PRO A 321 9.79 -12.19 1.67
CA PRO A 321 9.33 -12.00 3.05
C PRO A 321 7.80 -12.08 3.18
N GLU A 322 7.08 -11.50 2.23
CA GLU A 322 5.61 -11.50 2.20
C GLU A 322 5.05 -12.92 2.02
N ARG A 323 5.65 -13.71 1.13
CA ARG A 323 5.24 -15.11 0.89
C ARG A 323 5.52 -15.99 2.10
N LEU A 324 6.68 -15.84 2.73
CA LEU A 324 7.03 -16.56 3.96
C LEU A 324 6.07 -16.20 5.09
N ALA A 325 5.76 -14.92 5.28
CA ALA A 325 4.79 -14.46 6.26
C ALA A 325 3.39 -15.05 6.00
N ARG A 326 2.94 -15.08 4.72
CA ARG A 326 1.67 -15.71 4.34
C ARG A 326 1.62 -17.19 4.70
N ALA A 327 2.65 -17.95 4.31
CA ALA A 327 2.72 -19.38 4.60
C ALA A 327 2.69 -19.65 6.09
N GLN A 328 3.38 -18.85 6.89
CA GLN A 328 3.39 -18.96 8.34
C GLN A 328 2.01 -18.58 8.93
N ARG A 329 1.48 -17.38 8.61
CA ARG A 329 0.24 -16.88 9.22
C ARG A 329 -1.01 -17.65 8.77
N LEU A 330 -0.99 -18.30 7.61
CA LEU A 330 -2.05 -19.23 7.20
C LEU A 330 -2.08 -20.49 8.07
N ARG A 331 -0.91 -21.00 8.50
CA ARG A 331 -0.84 -22.15 9.41
C ARG A 331 -1.16 -21.80 10.84
N ASP A 332 -0.53 -20.72 11.33
CA ASP A 332 -0.44 -20.41 12.76
C ASP A 332 -1.55 -19.44 13.20
N GLY A 333 -2.24 -18.81 12.24
CA GLY A 333 -3.17 -17.72 12.46
C GLY A 333 -2.49 -16.34 12.44
N ILE A 334 -3.30 -15.30 12.41
CA ILE A 334 -2.89 -13.90 12.40
C ILE A 334 -2.93 -13.38 13.84
N VAL A 335 -1.82 -12.83 14.30
CA VAL A 335 -1.74 -12.18 15.60
C VAL A 335 -2.18 -10.72 15.44
N ILE A 336 -3.27 -10.35 16.12
CA ILE A 336 -3.79 -8.98 16.16
C ILE A 336 -3.46 -8.38 17.53
N ASP A 337 -2.87 -7.19 17.51
CA ASP A 337 -2.56 -6.46 18.74
C ASP A 337 -3.83 -5.97 19.45
N ASP A 338 -3.74 -5.78 20.78
CA ASP A 338 -4.88 -5.41 21.62
C ASP A 338 -5.55 -4.09 21.19
N ALA A 339 -4.79 -3.13 20.69
CA ALA A 339 -5.33 -1.84 20.28
C ALA A 339 -6.17 -1.99 19.01
N SER A 340 -5.64 -2.67 17.99
CA SER A 340 -6.36 -2.96 16.74
C SER A 340 -7.60 -3.83 16.99
N TRP A 341 -7.49 -4.82 17.87
CA TRP A 341 -8.65 -5.64 18.23
C TRP A 341 -9.75 -4.83 18.94
N LYS A 342 -9.35 -3.98 19.86
CA LYS A 342 -10.29 -3.08 20.54
C LYS A 342 -10.96 -2.11 19.57
N GLU A 343 -10.21 -1.53 18.62
CA GLU A 343 -10.77 -0.65 17.59
C GLU A 343 -11.84 -1.38 16.74
N LEU A 344 -11.62 -2.65 16.37
CA LEU A 344 -12.62 -3.47 15.68
C LEU A 344 -13.87 -3.69 16.53
N GLN A 345 -13.72 -4.00 17.83
CA GLN A 345 -14.85 -4.16 18.74
C GLN A 345 -15.61 -2.83 18.97
N ASP A 346 -14.90 -1.71 19.00
CA ASP A 346 -15.52 -0.38 19.11
C ASP A 346 -16.35 -0.08 17.85
N CYS A 347 -15.88 -0.47 16.65
CA CYS A 347 -16.65 -0.39 15.41
C CYS A 347 -17.90 -1.27 15.46
N GLU A 348 -17.81 -2.51 15.94
CA GLU A 348 -18.98 -3.37 16.11
C GLU A 348 -20.05 -2.73 17.00
N ARG A 349 -19.63 -2.16 18.15
CA ARG A 349 -20.55 -1.43 19.04
C ARG A 349 -21.16 -0.21 18.37
N LYS A 350 -20.34 0.59 17.67
CA LYS A 350 -20.78 1.79 16.96
C LYS A 350 -21.82 1.47 15.88
N LEU A 351 -21.69 0.32 15.24
CA LEU A 351 -22.57 -0.12 14.15
C LEU A 351 -23.74 -1.00 14.64
N GLY A 352 -23.83 -1.30 15.94
CA GLY A 352 -24.90 -2.13 16.51
C GLY A 352 -24.77 -3.63 16.12
N LEU A 353 -23.56 -4.11 15.88
CA LEU A 353 -23.25 -5.52 15.59
C LEU A 353 -22.84 -6.32 16.83
N ALA A 354 -22.52 -5.64 17.93
CA ALA A 354 -22.20 -6.31 19.19
C ALA A 354 -23.49 -6.84 19.83
N GLY A 355 -23.67 -8.16 19.82
CA GLY A 355 -24.68 -8.92 20.51
C GLY A 355 -24.02 -9.94 21.42
#